data_894abc1146756a00887076f42cb4de2c
#
_entry.id   894abc1146756a00887076f42cb4de2c
#
_cell.length_a   1.000
_cell.length_b   1.000
_cell.length_c   1.000
_cell.angle_alpha   90.00
_cell.angle_beta   90.00
_cell.angle_gamma   90.00
#
_symmetry.space_group_name_H-M   'P 1'
#
loop_
_entity.id
_entity.type
_entity.pdbx_description
1 polymer ?
#
loop_
_entity_poly.entity_id
_entity_poly.type
_entity_poly.pdbx_seq_one_letter_code
_entity_poly.pdbx_strand_id
1 'polypeptide(L)'
;MDSLDLLRTAAGGMDAQRAALDVLARNVAASQAAGPKGSYERLIPQFAIGGDGESQVVFAGAVAQKDDGGGILAEMVSVLNASRAYEANASVFEIGKHLAERTIDMGRL
;
A
#
# COMPACT_ATOMS: atom_id res chain seq x y z
N MET A 1 -1.83 12.31 18.43
CA MET A 1 -2.54 12.10 17.14
C MET A 1 -4.02 12.13 17.40
N ASP A 2 -4.74 13.04 16.79
CA ASP A 2 -6.20 13.08 16.92
C ASP A 2 -6.84 12.15 15.87
N SER A 3 -8.18 12.08 15.90
CA SER A 3 -8.89 11.16 14.99
C SER A 3 -8.79 11.58 13.52
N LEU A 4 -8.64 12.88 13.24
CA LEU A 4 -8.45 13.36 11.88
C LEU A 4 -7.06 12.98 11.35
N ASP A 5 -6.04 13.07 12.21
CA ASP A 5 -4.68 12.62 11.85
C ASP A 5 -4.66 11.13 11.59
N LEU A 6 -5.37 10.36 12.40
CA LEU A 6 -5.48 8.91 12.20
C LEU A 6 -6.13 8.58 10.86
N LEU A 7 -7.23 9.27 10.52
CA LEU A 7 -7.91 9.11 9.24
C LEU A 7 -6.98 9.45 8.06
N ARG A 8 -6.27 10.55 8.17
CA ARG A 8 -5.35 11.01 7.12
C ARG A 8 -4.20 10.02 6.92
N THR A 9 -3.62 9.56 8.03
CA THR A 9 -2.52 8.58 7.99
C THR A 9 -2.97 7.27 7.35
N ALA A 10 -4.15 6.77 7.76
CA ALA A 10 -4.69 5.54 7.20
C ALA A 10 -5.05 5.68 5.72
N ALA A 11 -5.65 6.80 5.33
CA ALA A 11 -5.99 7.07 3.92
C ALA A 11 -4.72 7.16 3.07
N GLY A 12 -3.69 7.83 3.57
CA GLY A 12 -2.39 7.91 2.90
C GLY A 12 -1.76 6.55 2.71
N GLY A 13 -1.83 5.70 3.74
CA GLY A 13 -1.35 4.32 3.65
C GLY A 13 -2.11 3.49 2.63
N MET A 14 -3.42 3.66 2.55
CA MET A 14 -4.23 2.97 1.53
C MET A 14 -3.86 3.43 0.12
N ASP A 15 -3.68 4.73 -0.09
CA ASP A 15 -3.28 5.26 -1.39
C ASP A 15 -1.91 4.74 -1.81
N ALA A 16 -0.97 4.69 -0.88
CA ALA A 16 0.38 4.16 -1.14
C ALA A 16 0.33 2.68 -1.51
N GLN A 17 -0.47 1.88 -0.81
CA GLN A 17 -0.62 0.45 -1.11
C GLN A 17 -1.37 0.21 -2.41
N ARG A 18 -2.33 1.06 -2.76
CA ARG A 18 -3.00 0.97 -4.06
C ARG A 18 -2.01 1.19 -5.20
N ALA A 19 -1.15 2.18 -5.09
CA ALA A 19 -0.10 2.43 -6.08
C ALA A 19 0.87 1.25 -6.16
N ALA A 20 1.24 0.67 -5.01
CA ALA A 20 2.08 -0.52 -4.97
C ALA A 20 1.41 -1.72 -5.64
N LEU A 21 0.12 -1.93 -5.39
CA LEU A 21 -0.64 -3.02 -6.02
C LEU A 21 -0.66 -2.89 -7.54
N ASP A 22 -0.74 -1.67 -8.06
CA ASP A 22 -0.68 -1.40 -9.48
C ASP A 22 0.66 -1.85 -10.07
N VAL A 23 1.76 -1.52 -9.40
CA VAL A 23 3.10 -1.96 -9.78
C VAL A 23 3.21 -3.49 -9.73
N LEU A 24 2.70 -4.10 -8.67
CA LEU A 24 2.77 -5.55 -8.48
C LEU A 24 1.92 -6.30 -9.51
N ALA A 25 0.79 -5.72 -9.93
CA ALA A 25 -0.02 -6.28 -11.01
C ALA A 25 0.76 -6.32 -12.33
N ARG A 26 1.55 -5.30 -12.60
CA ARG A 26 2.44 -5.28 -13.77
C ARG A 26 3.49 -6.38 -13.69
N ASN A 27 4.02 -6.64 -12.51
CA ASN A 27 4.97 -7.74 -12.30
C ASN A 27 4.33 -9.10 -12.58
N VAL A 28 3.09 -9.30 -12.14
CA VAL A 28 2.35 -10.53 -12.41
C VAL A 28 2.22 -10.74 -13.93
N ALA A 29 1.80 -9.70 -14.65
CA ALA A 29 1.67 -9.76 -16.10
C ALA A 29 3.00 -10.04 -16.78
N ALA A 30 4.08 -9.41 -16.33
CA ALA A 30 5.41 -9.62 -16.88
C ALA A 30 5.90 -11.04 -16.62
N SER A 31 5.68 -11.58 -15.43
CA SER A 31 6.08 -12.95 -15.10
C SER A 31 5.32 -13.98 -15.93
N GLN A 32 4.03 -13.75 -16.18
CA GLN A 32 3.23 -14.62 -17.02
C GLN A 32 3.68 -14.58 -18.48
N ALA A 33 4.00 -13.39 -18.99
CA ALA A 33 4.48 -13.22 -20.37
C ALA A 33 5.85 -13.86 -20.56
N ALA A 34 6.72 -13.82 -19.55
CA ALA A 34 8.04 -14.43 -19.62
C ALA A 34 8.00 -15.97 -19.61
N GLY A 35 6.99 -16.54 -18.98
CA GLY A 35 6.85 -18.00 -18.86
C GLY A 35 7.79 -18.61 -17.81
N PRO A 36 7.72 -19.95 -17.62
CA PRO A 36 8.43 -20.61 -16.53
C PRO A 36 9.95 -20.51 -16.56
N LYS A 37 10.53 -20.34 -17.74
CA LYS A 37 11.99 -20.28 -17.93
C LYS A 37 12.46 -18.90 -18.36
N GLY A 38 11.54 -17.95 -18.52
CA GLY A 38 11.87 -16.61 -18.94
C GLY A 38 12.30 -15.74 -17.76
N SER A 39 12.98 -14.66 -18.07
CA SER A 39 13.31 -13.63 -17.10
C SER A 39 12.55 -12.34 -17.44
N TYR A 40 12.30 -11.55 -16.44
CA TYR A 40 11.62 -10.26 -16.60
C TYR A 40 12.19 -9.27 -15.60
N GLU A 41 12.00 -7.99 -15.86
CA GLU A 41 12.34 -6.97 -14.90
C GLU A 41 11.21 -6.85 -13.87
N ARG A 42 11.56 -7.13 -12.64
CA ARG A 42 10.65 -6.97 -11.51
C ARG A 42 10.72 -5.53 -11.03
N LEU A 43 9.56 -4.91 -10.84
CA LEU A 43 9.47 -3.57 -10.27
C LEU A 43 9.23 -3.67 -8.78
N ILE A 44 10.05 -2.99 -7.99
CA ILE A 44 9.92 -2.97 -6.54
C ILE A 44 9.33 -1.63 -6.12
N PRO A 45 8.11 -1.61 -5.56
CA PRO A 45 7.53 -0.35 -5.09
C PRO A 45 8.39 0.26 -3.98
N GLN A 46 8.56 1.56 -4.04
CA GLN A 46 9.30 2.32 -3.05
C GLN A 46 8.35 3.23 -2.29
N PHE A 47 8.57 3.33 -0.99
CA PHE A 47 7.79 4.20 -0.13
C PHE A 47 8.73 5.20 0.55
N ALA A 48 8.20 6.36 0.87
CA ALA A 48 8.93 7.38 1.59
C ALA A 48 8.01 7.98 2.65
N ILE A 49 8.62 8.61 3.63
CA ILE A 49 7.87 9.43 4.58
C ILE A 49 7.84 10.83 3.99
N GLY A 50 6.64 11.31 3.71
CA GLY A 50 6.44 12.61 3.11
C GLY A 50 5.36 13.39 3.83
N GLY A 51 5.10 14.58 3.33
CA GLY A 51 4.06 15.45 3.85
C GLY A 51 4.61 16.57 4.71
N ASP A 52 3.74 17.43 5.16
CA ASP A 52 4.04 18.70 5.83
C ASP A 52 4.37 18.51 7.30
N GLY A 53 5.46 17.80 7.59
CA GLY A 53 5.90 17.55 8.96
C GLY A 53 5.18 16.42 9.67
N GLU A 54 4.32 15.67 8.96
CA GLU A 54 3.63 14.51 9.50
C GLU A 54 4.23 13.23 8.93
N SER A 55 4.19 12.17 9.75
CA SER A 55 4.70 10.86 9.36
C SER A 55 3.72 10.14 8.44
N GLN A 56 3.61 10.60 7.21
CA GLN A 56 2.77 9.98 6.20
C GLN A 56 3.60 9.14 5.26
N VAL A 57 3.19 7.90 5.05
CA VAL A 57 3.81 7.04 4.05
C VAL A 57 3.22 7.39 2.69
N VAL A 58 4.10 7.65 1.74
CA VAL A 58 3.70 7.96 0.36
C VAL A 58 4.42 7.00 -0.59
N PHE A 59 3.79 6.71 -1.72
CA PHE A 59 4.41 5.94 -2.78
C PHE A 59 5.44 6.83 -3.50
N ALA A 60 6.68 6.33 -3.60
CA ALA A 60 7.80 7.09 -4.15
C ALA A 60 8.29 6.54 -5.50
N GLY A 61 7.47 5.77 -6.17
CA GLY A 61 7.84 5.17 -7.46
C GLY A 61 8.25 3.73 -7.35
N ALA A 62 8.90 3.21 -8.38
CA ALA A 62 9.32 1.82 -8.43
C ALA A 62 10.73 1.73 -9.00
N VAL A 63 11.48 0.77 -8.50
CA VAL A 63 12.85 0.49 -8.95
C VAL A 63 12.85 -0.85 -9.66
N ALA A 64 13.47 -0.90 -10.85
CA ALA A 64 13.60 -2.14 -11.60
C ALA A 64 14.69 -3.02 -10.98
N GLN A 65 14.37 -4.29 -10.84
CA GLN A 65 15.30 -5.30 -10.37
C GLN A 65 15.18 -6.53 -11.27
N LYS A 66 16.31 -7.06 -11.68
CA LYS A 66 16.30 -8.29 -12.49
C LYS A 66 15.78 -9.44 -11.63
N ASP A 67 14.80 -10.17 -12.15
CA ASP A 67 14.26 -11.32 -11.45
C ASP A 67 15.31 -12.43 -11.35
N ASP A 68 15.49 -12.94 -10.16
CA ASP A 68 16.45 -14.00 -9.86
C ASP A 68 15.79 -15.36 -9.58
N GLY A 69 14.58 -15.56 -10.09
CA GLY A 69 13.93 -16.87 -10.08
C GLY A 69 12.73 -17.02 -9.17
N GLY A 70 12.23 -15.93 -8.59
CA GLY A 70 11.03 -15.97 -7.76
C GLY A 70 9.75 -16.24 -8.53
N GLY A 71 9.69 -15.73 -9.75
CA GLY A 71 8.56 -15.95 -10.65
C GLY A 71 7.22 -15.52 -10.09
N ILE A 72 6.17 -16.15 -10.62
CA ILE A 72 4.79 -15.81 -10.28
C ILE A 72 4.48 -16.01 -8.79
N LEU A 73 5.09 -16.98 -8.14
CA LEU A 73 4.83 -17.21 -6.70
C LEU A 73 5.32 -16.06 -5.85
N ALA A 74 6.50 -15.53 -6.14
CA ALA A 74 7.03 -14.36 -5.44
C ALA A 74 6.12 -13.15 -5.65
N GLU A 75 5.62 -12.97 -6.87
CA GLU A 75 4.70 -11.87 -7.19
C GLU A 75 3.38 -12.02 -6.43
N MET A 76 2.86 -13.24 -6.34
CA MET A 76 1.62 -13.50 -5.60
C MET A 76 1.77 -13.21 -4.10
N VAL A 77 2.92 -13.55 -3.52
CA VAL A 77 3.21 -13.22 -2.11
C VAL A 77 3.27 -11.71 -1.92
N SER A 78 3.90 -10.99 -2.84
CA SER A 78 3.99 -9.53 -2.78
C SER A 78 2.60 -8.88 -2.86
N VAL A 79 1.75 -9.37 -3.77
CA VAL A 79 0.37 -8.89 -3.90
C VAL A 79 -0.40 -9.15 -2.61
N LEU A 80 -0.27 -10.34 -2.04
CA LEU A 80 -0.95 -10.69 -0.79
C LEU A 80 -0.53 -9.79 0.35
N ASN A 81 0.78 -9.52 0.48
CA ASN A 81 1.29 -8.63 1.52
C ASN A 81 0.76 -7.20 1.35
N ALA A 82 0.74 -6.69 0.13
CA ALA A 82 0.21 -5.35 -0.15
C ALA A 82 -1.30 -5.27 0.11
N SER A 83 -2.04 -6.31 -0.23
CA SER A 83 -3.48 -6.40 0.05
C SER A 83 -3.76 -6.39 1.54
N ARG A 84 -2.98 -7.13 2.33
CA ARG A 84 -3.11 -7.13 3.79
C ARG A 84 -2.80 -5.76 4.38
N ALA A 85 -1.78 -5.10 3.88
CA ALA A 85 -1.43 -3.76 4.35
C ALA A 85 -2.55 -2.77 4.03
N TYR A 86 -3.16 -2.87 2.84
CA TYR A 86 -4.31 -2.05 2.47
C TYR A 86 -5.49 -2.30 3.42
N GLU A 87 -5.81 -3.57 3.67
CA GLU A 87 -6.91 -3.95 4.58
C GLU A 87 -6.67 -3.46 6.00
N ALA A 88 -5.43 -3.55 6.48
CA ALA A 88 -5.06 -3.05 7.80
C ALA A 88 -5.30 -1.54 7.90
N ASN A 89 -4.88 -0.78 6.88
CA ASN A 89 -5.11 0.66 6.83
C ASN A 89 -6.61 0.97 6.75
N ALA A 90 -7.38 0.19 6.01
CA ALA A 90 -8.83 0.36 5.92
C ALA A 90 -9.50 0.15 7.29
N SER A 91 -9.04 -0.85 8.04
CA SER A 91 -9.54 -1.09 9.40
C SER A 91 -9.22 0.08 10.33
N VAL A 92 -8.01 0.61 10.26
CA VAL A 92 -7.61 1.78 11.05
C VAL A 92 -8.44 3.00 10.65
N PHE A 93 -8.70 3.16 9.35
CA PHE A 93 -9.55 4.25 8.86
C PHE A 93 -10.96 4.18 9.46
N GLU A 94 -11.57 3.00 9.49
CA GLU A 94 -12.89 2.81 10.10
C GLU A 94 -12.89 3.14 11.59
N ILE A 95 -11.86 2.71 12.31
CA ILE A 95 -11.71 3.05 13.72
C ILE A 95 -11.61 4.58 13.90
N GLY A 96 -10.79 5.24 13.10
CA GLY A 96 -10.64 6.68 13.15
C GLY A 96 -11.94 7.42 12.84
N LYS A 97 -12.69 6.90 11.87
CA LYS A 97 -14.01 7.45 11.51
C LYS A 97 -14.99 7.38 12.68
N HIS A 98 -15.06 6.25 13.35
CA HIS A 98 -15.93 6.09 14.52
C HIS A 98 -15.51 6.99 15.66
N LEU A 99 -14.22 7.15 15.88
CA LEU A 99 -13.71 8.06 16.91
C LEU A 99 -14.06 9.52 16.58
N ALA A 100 -13.96 9.92 15.33
CA ALA A 100 -14.33 11.27 14.89
C ALA A 100 -15.82 11.53 15.07
N GLU A 101 -16.66 10.58 14.68
CA GLU A 101 -18.12 10.66 14.86
C GLU A 101 -18.48 10.78 16.34
N ARG A 102 -17.86 9.99 17.19
CA ARG A 102 -18.09 10.01 18.62
C ARG A 102 -17.69 11.34 19.24
N THR A 103 -16.58 11.90 18.79
CA THR A 103 -16.12 13.22 19.27
C THR A 103 -17.11 14.31 18.89
N ILE A 104 -17.67 14.27 17.68
CA ILE A 104 -18.70 15.21 17.22
C ILE A 104 -19.96 15.09 18.07
N ASP A 105 -20.41 13.88 18.34
CA ASP A 105 -21.60 13.62 19.13
C ASP A 105 -21.44 14.15 20.58
N MET A 106 -20.28 13.93 21.16
CA MET A 106 -19.98 14.46 22.48
C MET A 106 -19.98 15.99 22.51
N GLY A 107 -19.52 16.62 21.44
CA GLY A 107 -19.51 18.07 21.32
C GLY A 107 -20.90 18.70 21.19
N ARG A 108 -21.92 17.91 20.88
CA ARG A 108 -23.32 18.38 20.78
C ARG A 108 -24.04 18.39 22.10
N LEU A 109 -23.47 17.76 23.11
CA LEU A 109 -24.07 17.77 24.45
C LEU A 109 -23.82 19.11 25.14
#